data_62ed6f0e493e2206ec928b6f3a03023e
#
_entry.id   62ed6f0e493e2206ec928b6f3a03023e
#
_cell.length_a   1.000
_cell.length_b   1.000
_cell.length_c   1.000
_cell.angle_alpha   90.00
_cell.angle_beta   90.00
_cell.angle_gamma   90.00
#
_symmetry.space_group_name_H-M   'P 1'
#
loop_
_entity.id
_entity.type
_entity.pdbx_description
1 polymer ?
#
loop_
_entity_poly.entity_id
_entity_poly.type
_entity_poly.pdbx_seq_one_letter_code
_entity_poly.pdbx_strand_id
1 'polypeptide(L)'
;MINKKNNFLYIFFIILIPLFSCNKQKDYTGMSWIKPGEFMMGGMNHFEARNDEFPSHKVKLNGFWIDQTEITNSEFMDFVNETNYVTTAEIKPTWEEIKNQLPPGIQKPHDSLFVASSLVFKPSTNKVPLSDVSTWWEWRKGANWKHPFGEGSSIKEIMNHPVVHISYFDAFEYCKWKGKRLPTEAEWEFAAKGGKNNVNFTWGNGSLSSSFLNSWEGDFPFFNTIKDGYYYTAPVKTYIPNGYGLYDMAGNVWEWCSDWYDYNYYKKNQSLSINPKGPNQSFDPQEPYSKKRVLRGGSFLCNSSYCSGYRVTARMKSSPDSGMSHTGFRCACN
;
A
#
# COMPACT_ATOMS: atom_id res chain seq x y z
N MET A 1 81.60 -9.84 -39.02
CA MET A 1 80.16 -9.72 -39.22
C MET A 1 79.50 -9.69 -37.84
N ILE A 2 79.06 -8.54 -37.36
CA ILE A 2 78.52 -8.37 -36.03
C ILE A 2 77.00 -8.17 -36.18
N ASN A 3 76.22 -9.14 -35.64
CA ASN A 3 74.75 -9.15 -35.72
C ASN A 3 74.18 -8.31 -34.55
N LYS A 4 73.65 -7.12 -34.86
CA LYS A 4 72.92 -6.28 -33.90
C LYS A 4 71.51 -6.81 -33.75
N LYS A 5 71.13 -7.37 -32.55
CA LYS A 5 69.79 -7.63 -32.16
C LYS A 5 69.12 -6.33 -31.67
N ASN A 6 68.10 -5.86 -32.36
CA ASN A 6 67.24 -4.77 -31.90
C ASN A 6 66.21 -5.33 -30.89
N ASN A 7 66.33 -4.96 -29.64
CA ASN A 7 65.26 -5.22 -28.62
C ASN A 7 64.26 -4.07 -28.71
N PHE A 8 63.05 -4.37 -29.21
CA PHE A 8 61.91 -3.49 -29.14
C PHE A 8 61.23 -3.68 -27.77
N LEU A 9 61.30 -2.65 -26.91
CA LEU A 9 60.63 -2.60 -25.62
C LEU A 9 59.21 -2.10 -25.84
N TYR A 10 58.23 -2.98 -25.75
CA TYR A 10 56.81 -2.60 -25.76
C TYR A 10 56.42 -2.07 -24.38
N ILE A 11 56.19 -0.77 -24.26
CA ILE A 11 55.63 -0.14 -23.06
C ILE A 11 54.13 -0.24 -23.14
N PHE A 12 53.55 -1.14 -22.34
CA PHE A 12 52.10 -1.23 -22.15
C PHE A 12 51.62 -0.08 -21.26
N PHE A 13 50.99 0.92 -21.84
CA PHE A 13 50.26 1.94 -21.09
C PHE A 13 48.95 1.33 -20.55
N ILE A 14 48.89 0.98 -19.28
CA ILE A 14 47.64 0.63 -18.60
C ILE A 14 46.88 1.92 -18.33
N ILE A 15 45.84 2.19 -19.13
CA ILE A 15 44.90 3.29 -18.89
C ILE A 15 43.99 2.85 -17.73
N LEU A 16 44.26 3.34 -16.53
CA LEU A 16 43.36 3.23 -15.39
C LEU A 16 42.14 4.12 -15.66
N ILE A 17 41.02 3.54 -16.10
CA ILE A 17 39.74 4.25 -16.19
C ILE A 17 39.19 4.33 -14.76
N PRO A 18 39.07 5.51 -14.15
CA PRO A 18 38.43 5.63 -12.85
C PRO A 18 36.94 5.29 -13.02
N LEU A 19 36.49 4.18 -12.42
CA LEU A 19 35.09 3.86 -12.25
C LEU A 19 34.51 4.88 -11.27
N PHE A 20 34.00 6.00 -11.77
CA PHE A 20 33.13 6.87 -11.00
C PHE A 20 31.84 6.10 -10.69
N SER A 21 31.81 5.44 -9.54
CA SER A 21 30.58 5.00 -8.94
C SER A 21 29.75 6.24 -8.64
N CYS A 22 28.76 6.51 -9.47
CA CYS A 22 27.79 7.56 -9.23
C CYS A 22 26.91 7.12 -8.05
N ASN A 23 27.35 7.38 -6.82
CA ASN A 23 26.49 7.27 -5.64
C ASN A 23 25.42 8.36 -5.78
N LYS A 24 24.27 8.00 -6.37
CA LYS A 24 23.08 8.87 -6.34
C LYS A 24 22.80 9.18 -4.87
N GLN A 25 22.99 10.43 -4.48
CA GLN A 25 22.64 10.91 -3.15
C GLN A 25 21.15 10.61 -2.95
N LYS A 26 20.79 9.92 -1.85
CA LYS A 26 19.39 9.61 -1.56
C LYS A 26 18.62 10.90 -1.37
N ASP A 27 17.52 11.05 -2.07
CA ASP A 27 16.60 12.19 -1.92
C ASP A 27 15.53 11.84 -0.90
N TYR A 28 15.52 12.59 0.21
CA TYR A 28 14.56 12.45 1.29
C TYR A 28 13.47 13.54 1.28
N THR A 29 13.40 14.33 0.20
CA THR A 29 12.36 15.36 0.04
C THR A 29 10.98 14.73 0.16
N GLY A 30 10.10 15.35 0.97
CA GLY A 30 8.75 14.83 1.22
C GLY A 30 8.67 13.61 2.14
N MET A 31 9.78 13.23 2.80
CA MET A 31 9.83 12.13 3.77
C MET A 31 10.02 12.64 5.19
N SER A 32 9.57 11.85 6.16
CA SER A 32 9.83 12.05 7.60
C SER A 32 10.78 10.99 8.12
N TRP A 33 11.76 11.43 8.95
CA TRP A 33 12.64 10.51 9.67
C TRP A 33 11.95 9.97 10.91
N ILE A 34 11.78 8.67 10.97
CA ILE A 34 11.25 7.94 12.13
C ILE A 34 12.45 7.43 12.94
N LYS A 35 12.61 7.93 14.16
CA LYS A 35 13.72 7.54 15.04
C LYS A 35 13.61 6.07 15.45
N PRO A 36 14.76 5.39 15.69
CA PRO A 36 14.73 4.03 16.26
C PRO A 36 13.91 3.98 17.55
N GLY A 37 13.17 2.89 17.75
CA GLY A 37 12.37 2.76 18.96
C GLY A 37 11.78 1.37 19.16
N GLU A 38 11.12 1.20 20.30
CA GLU A 38 10.38 -0.01 20.67
C GLU A 38 8.91 0.38 20.89
N PHE A 39 7.99 -0.50 20.48
CA PHE A 39 6.56 -0.30 20.69
C PHE A 39 5.82 -1.63 20.81
N MET A 40 4.59 -1.56 21.31
CA MET A 40 3.65 -2.68 21.25
C MET A 40 2.91 -2.63 19.93
N MET A 41 3.15 -3.62 19.06
CA MET A 41 2.47 -3.84 17.80
C MET A 41 1.24 -4.70 18.00
N GLY A 42 0.14 -4.35 17.33
CA GLY A 42 -1.09 -5.11 17.35
C GLY A 42 -2.16 -4.54 18.27
N GLY A 43 -3.27 -5.29 18.35
CA GLY A 43 -4.51 -4.87 19.00
C GLY A 43 -4.33 -4.55 20.47
N MET A 44 -4.96 -3.44 20.84
CA MET A 44 -5.21 -3.08 22.24
C MET A 44 -6.66 -3.49 22.58
N ASN A 45 -7.07 -3.28 23.82
CA ASN A 45 -8.44 -3.55 24.29
C ASN A 45 -9.46 -2.57 23.65
N HIS A 46 -9.57 -2.60 22.34
CA HIS A 46 -10.57 -1.84 21.58
C HIS A 46 -11.65 -2.80 21.09
N PHE A 47 -12.92 -2.46 21.28
CA PHE A 47 -14.05 -3.34 20.98
C PHE A 47 -14.15 -3.72 19.47
N GLU A 48 -13.59 -2.90 18.58
CA GLU A 48 -13.55 -3.18 17.14
C GLU A 48 -12.27 -3.92 16.69
N ALA A 49 -11.34 -4.24 17.62
CA ALA A 49 -10.13 -4.94 17.27
C ALA A 49 -10.41 -6.39 16.86
N ARG A 50 -9.83 -6.83 15.77
CA ARG A 50 -10.06 -8.16 15.19
C ARG A 50 -9.05 -9.17 15.72
N ASN A 51 -9.41 -10.47 15.61
CA ASN A 51 -8.60 -11.57 16.11
C ASN A 51 -7.18 -11.65 15.52
N ASP A 52 -6.99 -11.18 14.29
CA ASP A 52 -5.68 -11.16 13.61
C ASP A 52 -4.78 -10.01 14.07
N GLU A 53 -5.31 -9.10 14.90
CA GLU A 53 -4.54 -8.05 15.56
C GLU A 53 -3.91 -8.53 16.89
N PHE A 54 -4.22 -9.76 17.35
CA PHE A 54 -3.79 -10.29 18.66
C PHE A 54 -2.90 -11.53 18.58
N PRO A 55 -2.07 -11.74 19.63
CA PRO A 55 -1.79 -10.85 20.75
C PRO A 55 -0.91 -9.66 20.33
N SER A 56 -1.05 -8.54 21.03
CA SER A 56 -0.04 -7.49 20.89
C SER A 56 1.33 -8.01 21.37
N HIS A 57 2.38 -7.60 20.69
CA HIS A 57 3.73 -8.07 20.95
C HIS A 57 4.74 -6.93 20.80
N LYS A 58 5.90 -7.11 21.43
CA LYS A 58 6.94 -6.08 21.45
C LYS A 58 7.77 -6.11 20.17
N VAL A 59 7.91 -4.96 19.52
CA VAL A 59 8.71 -4.77 18.30
C VAL A 59 9.74 -3.68 18.55
N LYS A 60 10.96 -3.91 18.06
CA LYS A 60 12.04 -2.92 17.99
C LYS A 60 12.38 -2.64 16.54
N LEU A 61 12.41 -1.36 16.17
CA LEU A 61 12.76 -0.89 14.83
C LEU A 61 14.01 -0.04 14.86
N ASN A 62 14.84 -0.19 13.85
CA ASN A 62 15.85 0.80 13.48
C ASN A 62 15.14 2.05 12.94
N GLY A 63 15.87 3.17 12.85
CA GLY A 63 15.34 4.36 12.18
C GLY A 63 15.17 4.13 10.67
N PHE A 64 14.16 4.78 10.10
CA PHE A 64 13.86 4.72 8.67
C PHE A 64 13.18 6.02 8.21
N TRP A 65 13.25 6.27 6.93
CA TRP A 65 12.48 7.34 6.29
C TRP A 65 11.19 6.79 5.71
N ILE A 66 10.11 7.55 5.79
CA ILE A 66 8.82 7.21 5.19
C ILE A 66 8.20 8.45 4.54
N ASP A 67 7.54 8.30 3.40
CA ASP A 67 6.86 9.40 2.72
C ASP A 67 5.79 10.01 3.62
N GLN A 68 5.72 11.36 3.63
CA GLN A 68 4.75 12.09 4.43
C GLN A 68 3.31 11.83 4.02
N THR A 69 3.10 11.47 2.75
CA THR A 69 1.79 11.21 2.14
C THR A 69 1.79 9.89 1.40
N GLU A 70 0.62 9.43 0.99
CA GLU A 70 0.49 8.46 -0.10
C GLU A 70 1.06 9.04 -1.40
N ILE A 71 1.47 8.17 -2.32
CA ILE A 71 1.91 8.56 -3.66
C ILE A 71 0.73 9.11 -4.44
N THR A 72 0.91 10.29 -5.01
CA THR A 72 -0.12 11.01 -5.77
C THR A 72 -0.24 10.53 -7.22
N ASN A 73 -1.35 10.85 -7.87
CA ASN A 73 -1.54 10.64 -9.31
C ASN A 73 -0.45 11.33 -10.13
N SER A 74 -0.02 12.53 -9.73
CA SER A 74 1.05 13.26 -10.40
C SER A 74 2.38 12.52 -10.34
N GLU A 75 2.79 12.07 -9.14
CA GLU A 75 4.04 11.35 -8.96
C GLU A 75 4.04 9.99 -9.68
N PHE A 76 2.91 9.30 -9.69
CA PHE A 76 2.78 8.03 -10.41
C PHE A 76 2.77 8.23 -11.93
N MET A 77 2.21 9.34 -12.41
CA MET A 77 2.27 9.72 -13.83
C MET A 77 3.72 9.97 -14.29
N ASP A 78 4.54 10.62 -13.46
CA ASP A 78 5.97 10.80 -13.77
C ASP A 78 6.68 9.45 -13.92
N PHE A 79 6.42 8.50 -13.03
CA PHE A 79 6.95 7.14 -13.14
C PHE A 79 6.56 6.46 -14.45
N VAL A 80 5.26 6.51 -14.79
CA VAL A 80 4.77 5.88 -16.04
C VAL A 80 5.35 6.57 -17.28
N ASN A 81 5.45 7.91 -17.28
CA ASN A 81 6.00 8.67 -18.39
C ASN A 81 7.50 8.37 -18.62
N GLU A 82 8.29 8.16 -17.55
CA GLU A 82 9.72 7.85 -17.67
C GLU A 82 9.98 6.39 -18.04
N THR A 83 9.12 5.46 -17.60
CA THR A 83 9.39 4.02 -17.71
C THR A 83 8.53 3.31 -18.74
N ASN A 84 7.45 3.93 -19.23
CA ASN A 84 6.38 3.30 -20.00
C ASN A 84 5.77 2.08 -19.28
N TYR A 85 5.72 2.12 -17.93
CA TYR A 85 5.17 1.04 -17.13
C TYR A 85 3.67 0.85 -17.41
N VAL A 86 3.25 -0.40 -17.51
CA VAL A 86 1.85 -0.79 -17.67
C VAL A 86 1.40 -1.48 -16.39
N THR A 87 0.38 -0.93 -15.72
CA THR A 87 -0.10 -1.46 -14.44
C THR A 87 -0.88 -2.76 -14.60
N THR A 88 -0.96 -3.53 -13.53
CA THR A 88 -1.72 -4.79 -13.48
C THR A 88 -3.16 -4.61 -13.96
N ALA A 89 -3.83 -3.51 -13.60
CA ALA A 89 -5.20 -3.20 -13.99
C ALA A 89 -5.37 -2.91 -15.50
N GLU A 90 -4.27 -2.58 -16.20
CA GLU A 90 -4.25 -2.32 -17.64
C GLU A 90 -3.97 -3.60 -18.46
N ILE A 91 -3.63 -4.72 -17.81
CA ILE A 91 -3.29 -5.99 -18.44
C ILE A 91 -4.49 -6.93 -18.38
N LYS A 92 -4.79 -7.58 -19.50
CA LYS A 92 -5.79 -8.66 -19.56
C LYS A 92 -5.27 -9.86 -18.75
N PRO A 93 -5.99 -10.30 -17.69
CA PRO A 93 -5.56 -11.46 -16.92
C PRO A 93 -5.72 -12.77 -17.71
N THR A 94 -4.93 -13.77 -17.37
CA THR A 94 -5.04 -15.13 -17.92
C THR A 94 -5.80 -16.05 -16.97
N TRP A 95 -6.39 -17.12 -17.52
CA TRP A 95 -7.02 -18.14 -16.68
C TRP A 95 -6.02 -18.83 -15.74
N GLU A 96 -4.79 -19.04 -16.21
CA GLU A 96 -3.74 -19.68 -15.40
C GLU A 96 -3.40 -18.88 -14.14
N GLU A 97 -3.39 -17.54 -14.23
CA GLU A 97 -3.17 -16.65 -13.09
C GLU A 97 -4.33 -16.69 -12.09
N ILE A 98 -5.57 -16.67 -12.60
CA ILE A 98 -6.78 -16.64 -11.78
C ILE A 98 -7.03 -18.00 -11.12
N LYS A 99 -6.93 -19.11 -11.85
CA LYS A 99 -7.27 -20.44 -11.32
C LYS A 99 -6.43 -20.84 -10.11
N ASN A 100 -5.18 -20.35 -10.02
CA ASN A 100 -4.28 -20.65 -8.91
C ASN A 100 -4.71 -20.00 -7.58
N GLN A 101 -5.66 -19.05 -7.63
CA GLN A 101 -6.23 -18.34 -6.49
C GLN A 101 -7.64 -18.85 -6.13
N LEU A 102 -8.17 -19.80 -6.88
CA LEU A 102 -9.51 -20.35 -6.72
C LEU A 102 -9.47 -21.76 -6.11
N PRO A 103 -10.56 -22.19 -5.45
CA PRO A 103 -10.72 -23.57 -5.04
C PRO A 103 -10.55 -24.55 -6.19
N PRO A 104 -10.00 -25.75 -5.96
CA PRO A 104 -9.88 -26.78 -6.99
C PRO A 104 -11.24 -27.13 -7.62
N GLY A 105 -11.26 -27.38 -8.93
CA GLY A 105 -12.48 -27.80 -9.63
C GLY A 105 -13.33 -26.67 -10.22
N ILE A 106 -12.98 -25.42 -10.00
CA ILE A 106 -13.64 -24.28 -10.66
C ILE A 106 -13.36 -24.34 -12.16
N GLN A 107 -14.43 -24.32 -12.96
CA GLN A 107 -14.33 -24.33 -14.41
C GLN A 107 -13.94 -22.96 -14.96
N LYS A 108 -13.17 -22.98 -16.05
CA LYS A 108 -12.82 -21.75 -16.77
C LYS A 108 -14.10 -21.06 -17.28
N PRO A 109 -14.32 -19.78 -16.91
CA PRO A 109 -15.42 -19.01 -17.47
C PRO A 109 -15.17 -18.67 -18.96
N HIS A 110 -16.17 -18.08 -19.61
CA HIS A 110 -16.03 -17.66 -21.01
C HIS A 110 -14.92 -16.62 -21.18
N ASP A 111 -14.15 -16.73 -22.28
CA ASP A 111 -12.96 -15.88 -22.53
C ASP A 111 -13.26 -14.37 -22.61
N SER A 112 -14.49 -13.98 -22.92
CA SER A 112 -14.92 -12.57 -22.92
C SER A 112 -14.91 -11.91 -21.55
N LEU A 113 -14.84 -12.68 -20.46
CA LEU A 113 -14.75 -12.15 -19.09
C LEU A 113 -13.33 -11.76 -18.70
N PHE A 114 -12.31 -12.28 -19.42
CA PHE A 114 -10.93 -11.88 -19.19
C PHE A 114 -10.64 -10.57 -19.90
N VAL A 115 -10.86 -9.48 -19.22
CA VAL A 115 -10.61 -8.13 -19.72
C VAL A 115 -9.80 -7.33 -18.70
N ALA A 116 -8.97 -6.41 -19.17
CA ALA A 116 -8.31 -5.44 -18.29
C ALA A 116 -9.36 -4.67 -17.49
N SER A 117 -9.31 -4.77 -16.18
CA SER A 117 -10.34 -4.25 -15.28
C SER A 117 -9.80 -4.10 -13.86
N SER A 118 -10.50 -3.34 -13.06
CA SER A 118 -10.22 -3.22 -11.63
C SER A 118 -11.51 -3.08 -10.83
N LEU A 119 -11.43 -3.32 -9.51
CA LEU A 119 -12.57 -3.28 -8.62
C LEU A 119 -12.91 -1.82 -8.26
N VAL A 120 -14.09 -1.38 -8.61
CA VAL A 120 -14.60 -0.02 -8.39
C VAL A 120 -15.72 -0.04 -7.37
N PHE A 121 -15.66 0.87 -6.41
CA PHE A 121 -16.78 1.10 -5.50
C PHE A 121 -17.95 1.72 -6.26
N LYS A 122 -19.10 1.10 -6.13
CA LYS A 122 -20.39 1.53 -6.67
C LYS A 122 -21.38 1.64 -5.52
N PRO A 123 -21.71 2.85 -5.06
CA PRO A 123 -22.64 2.99 -3.94
C PRO A 123 -23.97 2.35 -4.29
N SER A 124 -24.59 1.70 -3.31
CA SER A 124 -25.94 1.18 -3.49
C SER A 124 -26.98 2.31 -3.42
N THR A 125 -28.11 2.12 -4.07
CA THR A 125 -29.21 3.09 -4.03
C THR A 125 -30.08 2.95 -2.78
N ASN A 126 -29.98 1.82 -2.07
CA ASN A 126 -30.75 1.48 -0.89
C ASN A 126 -29.86 0.79 0.15
N LYS A 127 -30.37 0.68 1.38
CA LYS A 127 -29.74 -0.12 2.43
C LYS A 127 -29.66 -1.58 2.01
N VAL A 128 -28.46 -2.17 2.10
CA VAL A 128 -28.18 -3.56 1.72
C VAL A 128 -27.54 -4.31 2.88
N PRO A 129 -27.61 -5.66 2.93
CA PRO A 129 -26.89 -6.45 3.90
C PRO A 129 -25.37 -6.28 3.74
N LEU A 130 -24.67 -5.94 4.82
CA LEU A 130 -23.20 -5.75 4.79
C LEU A 130 -22.41 -7.05 4.64
N SER A 131 -23.07 -8.20 4.63
CA SER A 131 -22.47 -9.51 4.36
C SER A 131 -22.26 -9.81 2.87
N ASP A 132 -22.92 -9.07 1.98
CA ASP A 132 -22.81 -9.26 0.53
C ASP A 132 -22.07 -8.08 -0.13
N VAL A 133 -20.76 -8.19 -0.19
CA VAL A 133 -19.87 -7.15 -0.75
C VAL A 133 -20.08 -6.90 -2.25
N SER A 134 -20.67 -7.85 -2.98
CA SER A 134 -20.94 -7.72 -4.41
C SER A 134 -21.96 -6.62 -4.71
N THR A 135 -22.74 -6.19 -3.74
CA THR A 135 -23.76 -5.13 -3.89
C THR A 135 -23.17 -3.73 -4.06
N TRP A 136 -21.92 -3.49 -3.64
CA TRP A 136 -21.24 -2.21 -3.78
C TRP A 136 -19.83 -2.30 -4.39
N TRP A 137 -19.41 -3.47 -4.88
CA TRP A 137 -18.21 -3.65 -5.66
C TRP A 137 -18.52 -4.14 -7.06
N GLU A 138 -17.87 -3.54 -8.04
CA GLU A 138 -18.02 -3.90 -9.45
C GLU A 138 -16.65 -4.04 -10.11
N TRP A 139 -16.41 -5.19 -10.76
CA TRP A 139 -15.31 -5.32 -11.71
C TRP A 139 -15.62 -4.50 -12.95
N ARG A 140 -14.95 -3.36 -13.09
CA ARG A 140 -15.23 -2.42 -14.19
C ARG A 140 -14.13 -2.48 -15.23
N LYS A 141 -14.52 -2.81 -16.47
CA LYS A 141 -13.63 -2.80 -17.64
C LYS A 141 -13.00 -1.43 -17.82
N GLY A 142 -11.66 -1.41 -18.07
CA GLY A 142 -10.90 -0.19 -18.30
C GLY A 142 -10.68 0.68 -17.08
N ALA A 143 -11.17 0.26 -15.87
CA ALA A 143 -10.80 0.96 -14.63
C ALA A 143 -9.34 0.67 -14.30
N ASN A 144 -8.56 1.73 -14.09
CA ASN A 144 -7.15 1.72 -13.77
C ASN A 144 -6.75 3.08 -13.15
N TRP A 145 -5.48 3.28 -12.89
CA TRP A 145 -4.99 4.50 -12.26
C TRP A 145 -5.27 5.79 -13.06
N LYS A 146 -5.32 5.74 -14.42
CA LYS A 146 -5.66 6.89 -15.29
C LYS A 146 -7.16 7.11 -15.40
N HIS A 147 -7.93 6.05 -15.27
CA HIS A 147 -9.37 5.98 -15.45
C HIS A 147 -10.04 5.33 -14.23
N PRO A 148 -10.08 6.02 -13.06
CA PRO A 148 -10.47 5.40 -11.79
C PRO A 148 -11.92 4.91 -11.74
N PHE A 149 -12.78 5.41 -12.62
CA PHE A 149 -14.17 4.95 -12.75
C PHE A 149 -14.43 4.25 -14.09
N GLY A 150 -13.38 3.73 -14.75
CA GLY A 150 -13.46 3.10 -16.07
C GLY A 150 -13.39 4.09 -17.22
N GLU A 151 -13.68 3.58 -18.42
CA GLU A 151 -13.60 4.36 -19.67
C GLU A 151 -14.37 5.68 -19.60
N GLY A 152 -13.74 6.76 -20.05
CA GLY A 152 -14.28 8.13 -20.00
C GLY A 152 -14.00 8.90 -18.70
N SER A 153 -13.56 8.25 -17.62
CA SER A 153 -13.07 8.95 -16.43
C SER A 153 -11.62 9.40 -16.58
N SER A 154 -11.16 10.36 -15.77
CA SER A 154 -9.82 10.93 -15.86
C SER A 154 -9.33 11.41 -14.50
N ILE A 155 -8.01 11.40 -14.32
CA ILE A 155 -7.33 11.94 -13.12
C ILE A 155 -6.97 13.43 -13.24
N LYS A 156 -7.29 14.11 -14.35
CA LYS A 156 -6.84 15.49 -14.63
C LYS A 156 -7.15 16.49 -13.51
N GLU A 157 -8.30 16.35 -12.87
CA GLU A 157 -8.74 17.25 -11.80
C GLU A 157 -8.34 16.77 -10.39
N ILE A 158 -7.71 15.60 -10.29
CA ILE A 158 -7.33 14.96 -9.03
C ILE A 158 -5.85 14.56 -8.99
N MET A 159 -4.96 15.37 -9.59
CA MET A 159 -3.54 15.08 -9.70
C MET A 159 -2.82 14.98 -8.34
N ASN A 160 -3.29 15.69 -7.32
CA ASN A 160 -2.79 15.69 -5.96
C ASN A 160 -3.55 14.72 -5.01
N HIS A 161 -4.44 13.89 -5.54
CA HIS A 161 -5.04 12.79 -4.80
C HIS A 161 -4.13 11.57 -4.85
N PRO A 162 -4.25 10.63 -3.88
CA PRO A 162 -3.50 9.38 -3.93
C PRO A 162 -3.85 8.60 -5.19
N VAL A 163 -2.85 7.98 -5.79
CA VAL A 163 -3.06 7.05 -6.90
C VAL A 163 -3.77 5.81 -6.39
N VAL A 164 -4.78 5.34 -7.13
CA VAL A 164 -5.58 4.15 -6.81
C VAL A 164 -5.54 3.13 -7.93
N HIS A 165 -6.18 1.98 -7.74
CA HIS A 165 -6.10 0.83 -8.66
C HIS A 165 -4.69 0.27 -8.84
N ILE A 166 -3.86 0.46 -7.82
CA ILE A 166 -2.46 0.02 -7.78
C ILE A 166 -2.40 -1.36 -7.11
N SER A 167 -1.87 -2.34 -7.82
CA SER A 167 -1.52 -3.64 -7.26
C SER A 167 -0.26 -3.53 -6.39
N TYR A 168 0.03 -4.57 -5.59
CA TYR A 168 1.29 -4.64 -4.85
C TYR A 168 2.51 -4.59 -5.78
N PHE A 169 2.42 -5.22 -6.95
CA PHE A 169 3.51 -5.24 -7.92
C PHE A 169 3.76 -3.85 -8.52
N ASP A 170 2.71 -3.11 -8.82
CA ASP A 170 2.81 -1.74 -9.33
C ASP A 170 3.47 -0.82 -8.30
N ALA A 171 3.04 -0.92 -7.03
CA ALA A 171 3.61 -0.17 -5.92
C ALA A 171 5.09 -0.52 -5.68
N PHE A 172 5.45 -1.81 -5.78
CA PHE A 172 6.82 -2.28 -5.64
C PHE A 172 7.72 -1.72 -6.75
N GLU A 173 7.31 -1.77 -8.02
CA GLU A 173 8.11 -1.25 -9.14
C GLU A 173 8.25 0.28 -9.08
N TYR A 174 7.21 1.01 -8.66
CA TYR A 174 7.32 2.45 -8.39
C TYR A 174 8.39 2.74 -7.31
N CYS A 175 8.30 2.06 -6.16
CA CYS A 175 9.27 2.25 -5.09
C CYS A 175 10.70 1.95 -5.55
N LYS A 176 10.89 0.90 -6.31
CA LYS A 176 12.19 0.52 -6.88
C LYS A 176 12.74 1.58 -7.84
N TRP A 177 11.89 2.13 -8.72
CA TRP A 177 12.27 3.24 -9.61
C TRP A 177 12.75 4.45 -8.83
N LYS A 178 12.09 4.80 -7.72
CA LYS A 178 12.48 5.89 -6.81
C LYS A 178 13.72 5.57 -5.96
N GLY A 179 14.27 4.35 -6.02
CA GLY A 179 15.34 3.91 -5.11
C GLY A 179 14.88 3.76 -3.66
N LYS A 180 13.58 3.53 -3.47
CA LYS A 180 12.87 3.32 -2.21
C LYS A 180 12.34 1.89 -2.11
N ARG A 181 11.53 1.60 -1.11
CA ARG A 181 10.81 0.33 -0.88
C ARG A 181 9.44 0.58 -0.27
N LEU A 182 8.59 -0.41 -0.26
CA LEU A 182 7.39 -0.37 0.59
C LEU A 182 7.79 -0.45 2.07
N PRO A 183 7.04 0.18 3.00
CA PRO A 183 7.22 -0.03 4.42
C PRO A 183 6.87 -1.46 4.80
N THR A 184 7.50 -2.00 5.84
CA THR A 184 6.99 -3.20 6.51
C THR A 184 5.72 -2.85 7.31
N GLU A 185 4.90 -3.85 7.60
CA GLU A 185 3.70 -3.66 8.42
C GLU A 185 4.06 -3.03 9.80
N ALA A 186 5.16 -3.46 10.39
CA ALA A 186 5.63 -2.93 11.66
C ALA A 186 6.11 -1.46 11.56
N GLU A 187 6.83 -1.11 10.49
CA GLU A 187 7.23 0.28 10.24
C GLU A 187 6.02 1.18 10.03
N TRP A 188 5.04 0.69 9.25
CA TRP A 188 3.80 1.44 9.00
C TRP A 188 3.05 1.73 10.31
N GLU A 189 2.83 0.70 11.17
CA GLU A 189 2.10 0.88 12.44
C GLU A 189 2.86 1.79 13.40
N PHE A 190 4.19 1.63 13.50
CA PHE A 190 5.03 2.50 14.34
C PHE A 190 4.95 3.96 13.89
N ALA A 191 5.03 4.20 12.59
CA ALA A 191 4.89 5.52 12.00
C ALA A 191 3.48 6.11 12.22
N ALA A 192 2.42 5.32 12.04
CA ALA A 192 1.03 5.74 12.23
C ALA A 192 0.73 6.17 13.69
N LYS A 193 1.38 5.55 14.68
CA LYS A 193 1.25 5.95 16.10
C LYS A 193 1.79 7.35 16.39
N GLY A 194 2.58 7.95 15.50
CA GLY A 194 3.04 9.34 15.63
C GLY A 194 3.84 9.64 16.91
N GLY A 195 4.62 8.65 17.41
CA GLY A 195 5.41 8.77 18.64
C GLY A 195 4.61 8.60 19.93
N LYS A 196 3.35 8.21 19.85
CA LYS A 196 2.48 7.96 21.01
C LYS A 196 2.40 6.47 21.31
N ASN A 197 2.23 6.13 22.57
CA ASN A 197 1.95 4.76 23.02
C ASN A 197 0.45 4.58 23.29
N ASN A 198 -0.06 3.35 23.13
CA ASN A 198 -1.41 2.97 23.51
C ASN A 198 -2.50 3.87 22.88
N VAL A 199 -2.36 4.16 21.58
CA VAL A 199 -3.33 4.96 20.81
C VAL A 199 -4.10 4.11 19.84
N ASN A 200 -5.39 4.40 19.68
CA ASN A 200 -6.28 3.74 18.72
C ASN A 200 -6.21 4.40 17.35
N PHE A 201 -5.98 5.72 17.32
CA PHE A 201 -5.98 6.52 16.09
C PHE A 201 -4.69 7.34 15.98
N THR A 202 -4.40 7.83 14.82
CA THR A 202 -3.22 8.65 14.53
C THR A 202 -3.19 9.97 15.33
N TRP A 203 -4.36 10.50 15.69
CA TRP A 203 -4.51 11.68 16.57
C TRP A 203 -4.54 11.33 18.07
N GLY A 204 -4.66 10.05 18.44
CA GLY A 204 -4.69 9.58 19.85
C GLY A 204 -5.92 8.71 20.15
N ASN A 205 -6.54 8.92 21.33
CA ASN A 205 -7.73 8.18 21.77
C ASN A 205 -9.00 9.05 21.81
N GLY A 206 -8.96 10.23 21.17
CA GLY A 206 -10.13 11.09 21.03
C GLY A 206 -11.18 10.50 20.07
N SER A 207 -12.37 11.10 20.08
CA SER A 207 -13.47 10.68 19.20
C SER A 207 -13.11 10.80 17.71
N LEU A 208 -13.75 9.99 16.90
CA LEU A 208 -13.70 10.09 15.44
C LEU A 208 -14.26 11.45 15.00
N SER A 209 -13.59 12.11 14.08
CA SER A 209 -14.05 13.39 13.53
C SER A 209 -13.58 13.55 12.09
N SER A 210 -14.44 14.11 11.25
CA SER A 210 -14.16 14.49 9.87
C SER A 210 -12.96 15.44 9.69
N SER A 211 -12.50 16.06 10.78
CA SER A 211 -11.29 16.91 10.75
C SER A 211 -9.97 16.13 10.71
N PHE A 212 -9.99 14.82 10.97
CA PHE A 212 -8.79 14.01 11.10
C PHE A 212 -8.56 13.04 9.95
N LEU A 213 -9.60 12.68 9.19
CA LEU A 213 -9.49 11.65 8.16
C LEU A 213 -10.61 11.75 7.13
N ASN A 214 -10.35 11.24 5.94
CA ASN A 214 -11.35 10.93 4.93
C ASN A 214 -11.92 9.53 5.19
N SER A 215 -13.20 9.43 5.53
CA SER A 215 -13.89 8.18 5.80
C SER A 215 -15.37 8.28 5.49
N TRP A 216 -16.06 7.14 5.37
CA TRP A 216 -17.49 7.12 5.10
C TRP A 216 -18.30 7.57 6.34
N GLU A 217 -19.04 8.66 6.19
CA GLU A 217 -19.85 9.24 7.26
C GLU A 217 -21.35 9.10 6.96
N GLY A 218 -22.01 8.24 7.71
CA GLY A 218 -23.44 7.93 7.52
C GLY A 218 -23.69 6.44 7.33
N ASP A 219 -24.71 6.09 6.59
CA ASP A 219 -25.12 4.69 6.40
C ASP A 219 -24.42 4.06 5.19
N PHE A 220 -23.35 3.28 5.48
CA PHE A 220 -22.61 2.55 4.44
C PHE A 220 -23.46 1.41 3.85
N PRO A 221 -23.46 1.19 2.53
CA PRO A 221 -22.73 1.89 1.44
C PRO A 221 -23.63 2.82 0.60
N PHE A 222 -24.75 3.29 1.11
CA PHE A 222 -25.76 4.01 0.30
C PHE A 222 -25.92 5.49 0.61
N PHE A 223 -25.59 5.93 1.83
CA PHE A 223 -25.73 7.33 2.23
C PHE A 223 -24.47 7.82 2.93
N ASN A 224 -23.75 8.76 2.28
CA ASN A 224 -22.60 9.46 2.86
C ASN A 224 -22.98 10.93 3.10
N THR A 225 -22.75 11.45 4.30
CA THR A 225 -23.04 12.83 4.67
C THR A 225 -21.99 13.81 4.16
N ILE A 226 -20.82 13.32 3.72
CA ILE A 226 -19.69 14.10 3.16
C ILE A 226 -19.25 15.25 4.09
N LYS A 227 -19.28 15.07 5.40
CA LYS A 227 -18.85 16.12 6.35
C LYS A 227 -17.32 16.35 6.31
N ASP A 228 -16.56 15.35 5.89
CA ASP A 228 -15.13 15.44 5.62
C ASP A 228 -14.79 16.18 4.32
N GLY A 229 -15.81 16.48 3.48
CA GLY A 229 -15.70 17.23 2.23
C GLY A 229 -15.55 16.36 0.99
N TYR A 230 -15.40 15.03 1.10
CA TYR A 230 -15.09 14.17 -0.03
C TYR A 230 -15.97 12.92 -0.08
N TYR A 231 -16.44 12.57 -1.26
CA TYR A 231 -17.20 11.33 -1.49
C TYR A 231 -16.28 10.14 -1.79
N TYR A 232 -15.13 10.40 -2.42
CA TYR A 232 -14.08 9.47 -2.76
C TYR A 232 -12.77 9.90 -2.08
N THR A 233 -11.63 9.72 -2.74
CA THR A 233 -10.34 10.18 -2.20
C THR A 233 -10.30 11.70 -2.00
N ALA A 234 -9.56 12.15 -1.00
CA ALA A 234 -9.22 13.55 -0.78
C ALA A 234 -7.82 13.86 -1.33
N PRO A 235 -7.49 15.13 -1.65
CA PRO A 235 -6.11 15.54 -1.88
C PRO A 235 -5.23 15.18 -0.68
N VAL A 236 -4.02 14.70 -0.92
CA VAL A 236 -3.08 14.44 0.18
C VAL A 236 -2.82 15.71 1.01
N LYS A 237 -2.55 15.56 2.30
CA LYS A 237 -2.36 16.68 3.25
C LYS A 237 -3.63 17.52 3.53
N THR A 238 -4.79 17.01 3.23
CA THR A 238 -6.05 17.70 3.57
C THR A 238 -6.28 17.73 5.09
N TYR A 239 -5.88 16.67 5.80
CA TYR A 239 -6.13 16.52 7.22
C TYR A 239 -4.87 16.78 8.06
N ILE A 240 -5.05 16.87 9.39
CA ILE A 240 -3.97 17.17 10.34
C ILE A 240 -2.99 15.99 10.40
N PRO A 241 -1.68 16.23 10.26
CA PRO A 241 -0.69 15.16 10.36
C PRO A 241 -0.54 14.63 11.79
N ASN A 242 -0.01 13.42 11.92
CA ASN A 242 0.36 12.86 13.21
C ASN A 242 1.65 13.48 13.78
N GLY A 243 2.10 13.02 14.95
CA GLY A 243 3.28 13.58 15.65
C GLY A 243 4.62 13.42 14.91
N TYR A 244 4.67 12.63 13.84
CA TYR A 244 5.84 12.52 12.94
C TYR A 244 5.70 13.34 11.66
N GLY A 245 4.65 14.14 11.52
CA GLY A 245 4.37 14.93 10.31
C GLY A 245 3.87 14.07 9.15
N LEU A 246 3.28 12.91 9.43
CA LEU A 246 2.71 12.02 8.43
C LEU A 246 1.22 12.29 8.29
N TYR A 247 0.78 12.49 7.05
CA TYR A 247 -0.60 12.77 6.68
C TYR A 247 -1.29 11.48 6.25
N ASP A 248 -2.60 11.46 6.37
CA ASP A 248 -3.49 10.45 5.80
C ASP A 248 -3.17 8.99 6.22
N MET A 249 -2.48 8.84 7.40
CA MET A 249 -2.24 7.52 8.00
C MET A 249 -3.51 6.88 8.58
N ALA A 250 -4.67 7.50 8.36
CA ALA A 250 -5.99 7.00 8.70
C ALA A 250 -6.98 7.50 7.65
N GLY A 251 -7.76 6.60 7.04
CA GLY A 251 -8.70 6.91 5.97
C GLY A 251 -8.03 7.09 4.60
N ASN A 252 -8.67 7.82 3.72
CA ASN A 252 -8.29 8.10 2.33
C ASN A 252 -8.11 6.84 1.48
N VAL A 253 -6.93 6.20 1.47
CA VAL A 253 -6.74 4.91 0.79
C VAL A 253 -6.02 3.89 1.66
N TRP A 254 -6.35 2.61 1.50
CA TRP A 254 -5.55 1.51 2.01
C TRP A 254 -4.16 1.52 1.40
N GLU A 255 -3.14 1.26 2.21
CA GLU A 255 -1.75 1.32 1.81
C GLU A 255 -1.07 -0.04 1.84
N TRP A 256 -0.43 -0.42 0.74
CA TRP A 256 0.38 -1.63 0.64
C TRP A 256 1.57 -1.62 1.59
N CYS A 257 1.71 -2.71 2.35
CA CYS A 257 2.95 -3.04 3.07
C CYS A 257 3.69 -4.19 2.38
N SER A 258 5.01 -4.28 2.63
CA SER A 258 5.86 -5.32 2.02
C SER A 258 5.55 -6.73 2.50
N ASP A 259 4.86 -6.87 3.61
CA ASP A 259 4.65 -8.12 4.32
C ASP A 259 3.60 -9.01 3.65
N TRP A 260 3.85 -10.34 3.64
CA TRP A 260 2.79 -11.28 3.44
C TRP A 260 1.80 -11.21 4.60
N TYR A 261 0.52 -11.39 4.33
CA TYR A 261 -0.48 -11.52 5.37
C TYR A 261 -0.52 -12.95 5.90
N ASP A 262 -0.37 -13.12 7.21
CA ASP A 262 -0.65 -14.36 7.93
C ASP A 262 -1.57 -14.04 9.12
N TYR A 263 -2.77 -14.61 9.11
CA TYR A 263 -3.77 -14.46 10.18
C TYR A 263 -3.21 -14.80 11.57
N ASN A 264 -2.26 -15.74 11.64
CA ASN A 264 -1.67 -16.20 12.89
C ASN A 264 -0.29 -15.59 13.19
N TYR A 265 0.17 -14.61 12.39
CA TYR A 265 1.53 -14.09 12.52
C TYR A 265 1.84 -13.57 13.92
N TYR A 266 0.94 -12.79 14.50
CA TYR A 266 1.15 -12.22 15.85
C TYR A 266 1.14 -13.29 16.93
N LYS A 267 0.33 -14.35 16.80
CA LYS A 267 0.34 -15.50 17.72
C LYS A 267 1.66 -16.28 17.71
N LYS A 268 2.35 -16.31 16.57
CA LYS A 268 3.65 -17.00 16.39
C LYS A 268 4.83 -16.15 16.90
N ASN A 269 4.67 -14.84 17.06
CA ASN A 269 5.76 -13.89 17.33
C ASN A 269 5.55 -13.13 18.65
N GLN A 270 5.36 -13.84 19.76
CA GLN A 270 5.10 -13.25 21.09
C GLN A 270 6.36 -12.71 21.80
N SER A 271 7.57 -13.06 21.36
CA SER A 271 8.83 -12.51 21.85
C SER A 271 9.15 -11.17 21.17
N LEU A 272 10.19 -10.47 21.68
CA LEU A 272 10.69 -9.25 21.04
C LEU A 272 11.13 -9.55 19.59
N SER A 273 10.47 -8.90 18.64
CA SER A 273 10.82 -8.94 17.22
C SER A 273 11.66 -7.73 16.84
N ILE A 274 12.80 -7.94 16.18
CA ILE A 274 13.70 -6.85 15.75
C ILE A 274 13.62 -6.70 14.24
N ASN A 275 13.20 -5.50 13.77
CA ASN A 275 13.00 -5.17 12.35
C ASN A 275 12.25 -6.28 11.59
N PRO A 276 11.06 -6.70 12.03
CA PRO A 276 10.35 -7.80 11.39
C PRO A 276 9.98 -7.45 9.95
N LYS A 277 10.07 -8.45 9.07
CA LYS A 277 9.74 -8.33 7.63
C LYS A 277 8.49 -9.13 7.25
N GLY A 278 7.68 -9.47 8.26
CA GLY A 278 6.52 -10.33 8.07
C GLY A 278 6.85 -11.82 7.93
N PRO A 279 5.85 -12.66 7.70
CA PRO A 279 6.01 -14.08 7.49
C PRO A 279 6.60 -14.39 6.10
N ASN A 280 7.19 -15.59 5.95
CA ASN A 280 7.77 -16.02 4.67
C ASN A 280 6.70 -16.40 3.63
N GLN A 281 5.47 -16.64 4.07
CA GLN A 281 4.35 -17.02 3.20
C GLN A 281 3.03 -16.50 3.75
N SER A 282 2.07 -16.33 2.84
CA SER A 282 0.72 -15.91 3.20
C SER A 282 -0.09 -17.05 3.80
N PHE A 283 -0.92 -16.73 4.78
CA PHE A 283 -1.96 -17.61 5.31
C PHE A 283 -3.23 -16.83 5.67
N ASP A 284 -4.30 -17.09 4.94
CA ASP A 284 -5.64 -16.59 5.23
C ASP A 284 -6.62 -17.76 5.36
N PRO A 285 -7.21 -18.03 6.55
CA PRO A 285 -8.16 -19.12 6.71
C PRO A 285 -9.48 -18.94 5.95
N GLN A 286 -9.82 -17.70 5.59
CA GLN A 286 -11.02 -17.38 4.81
C GLN A 286 -10.82 -17.62 3.30
N GLU A 287 -9.60 -17.42 2.81
CA GLU A 287 -9.22 -17.58 1.39
C GLU A 287 -7.91 -18.37 1.26
N PRO A 288 -7.91 -19.67 1.62
CA PRO A 288 -6.66 -20.45 1.77
C PRO A 288 -5.89 -20.69 0.45
N TYR A 289 -6.53 -20.50 -0.69
CA TYR A 289 -5.93 -20.65 -2.01
C TYR A 289 -5.33 -19.37 -2.56
N SER A 290 -5.71 -18.21 -2.01
CA SER A 290 -5.25 -16.90 -2.46
C SER A 290 -4.17 -16.34 -1.55
N LYS A 291 -2.99 -16.04 -2.12
CA LYS A 291 -1.92 -15.36 -1.39
C LYS A 291 -2.32 -13.89 -1.17
N LYS A 292 -2.06 -13.37 0.02
CA LYS A 292 -2.40 -11.99 0.39
C LYS A 292 -1.20 -11.22 0.90
N ARG A 293 -1.16 -9.93 0.58
CA ARG A 293 -0.27 -8.93 1.19
C ARG A 293 -1.05 -8.08 2.19
N VAL A 294 -0.34 -7.51 3.14
CA VAL A 294 -0.91 -6.63 4.15
C VAL A 294 -1.26 -5.27 3.56
N LEU A 295 -2.41 -4.76 3.95
CA LEU A 295 -2.84 -3.37 3.75
C LEU A 295 -3.10 -2.73 5.12
N ARG A 296 -2.82 -1.42 5.22
CA ARG A 296 -2.98 -0.63 6.46
C ARG A 296 -3.67 0.70 6.17
N GLY A 297 -4.20 1.34 7.24
CA GLY A 297 -4.67 2.73 7.24
C GLY A 297 -6.17 2.93 7.06
N GLY A 298 -6.88 2.00 6.46
CA GLY A 298 -8.27 2.23 6.10
C GLY A 298 -8.40 3.04 4.81
N SER A 299 -9.62 3.43 4.48
CA SER A 299 -9.90 4.22 3.28
C SER A 299 -11.12 5.10 3.45
N PHE A 300 -11.44 5.91 2.45
CA PHE A 300 -12.66 6.72 2.40
C PHE A 300 -13.97 5.90 2.52
N LEU A 301 -13.89 4.57 2.38
CA LEU A 301 -15.03 3.66 2.56
C LEU A 301 -15.16 3.12 3.99
N CYS A 302 -14.18 3.38 4.87
CA CYS A 302 -14.22 2.85 6.22
C CYS A 302 -15.25 3.59 7.07
N ASN A 303 -16.08 2.80 7.75
CA ASN A 303 -17.16 3.25 8.62
C ASN A 303 -17.24 2.31 9.82
N SER A 304 -17.57 2.80 11.01
CA SER A 304 -17.64 1.97 12.24
C SER A 304 -18.61 0.79 12.16
N SER A 305 -19.63 0.88 11.31
CA SER A 305 -20.61 -0.22 11.12
C SER A 305 -20.10 -1.33 10.22
N TYR A 306 -19.07 -1.09 9.41
CA TYR A 306 -18.54 -2.04 8.42
C TYR A 306 -17.04 -2.30 8.55
N CYS A 307 -16.23 -1.26 8.60
CA CYS A 307 -14.79 -1.34 8.54
C CYS A 307 -14.16 -0.21 9.36
N SER A 308 -13.65 -0.50 10.53
CA SER A 308 -12.87 0.45 11.36
C SER A 308 -11.37 0.42 11.02
N GLY A 309 -11.05 0.35 9.73
CA GLY A 309 -9.69 0.21 9.20
C GLY A 309 -8.75 1.38 9.51
N TYR A 310 -9.32 2.54 9.82
CA TYR A 310 -8.59 3.76 10.20
C TYR A 310 -7.94 3.69 11.60
N ARG A 311 -8.12 2.60 12.37
CA ARG A 311 -7.39 2.37 13.62
C ARG A 311 -5.94 2.00 13.30
N VAL A 312 -4.99 2.51 14.09
CA VAL A 312 -3.55 2.29 13.85
C VAL A 312 -3.14 0.81 13.90
N THR A 313 -3.91 -0.05 14.58
CA THR A 313 -3.64 -1.49 14.70
C THR A 313 -4.40 -2.33 13.69
N ALA A 314 -5.42 -1.74 13.00
CA ALA A 314 -6.25 -2.48 12.07
C ALA A 314 -5.42 -3.02 10.88
N ARG A 315 -5.64 -4.29 10.58
CA ARG A 315 -5.00 -5.00 9.47
C ARG A 315 -6.03 -5.26 8.38
N MET A 316 -5.61 -5.17 7.13
CA MET A 316 -6.37 -5.61 5.97
C MET A 316 -5.46 -6.42 5.05
N LYS A 317 -6.03 -7.08 4.08
CA LYS A 317 -5.33 -7.99 3.18
C LYS A 317 -5.94 -7.91 1.78
N SER A 318 -5.09 -8.04 0.76
CA SER A 318 -5.54 -8.20 -0.63
C SER A 318 -4.59 -9.06 -1.42
N SER A 319 -5.06 -9.63 -2.54
CA SER A 319 -4.21 -10.33 -3.50
C SER A 319 -3.21 -9.36 -4.12
N PRO A 320 -1.93 -9.75 -4.28
CA PRO A 320 -0.88 -8.84 -4.73
C PRO A 320 -1.06 -8.34 -6.16
N ASP A 321 -1.86 -9.01 -6.95
CA ASP A 321 -2.19 -8.71 -8.35
C ASP A 321 -3.52 -7.96 -8.51
N SER A 322 -4.12 -7.49 -7.42
CA SER A 322 -5.40 -6.79 -7.45
C SER A 322 -5.26 -5.34 -7.01
N GLY A 323 -5.67 -4.41 -7.87
CA GLY A 323 -5.90 -3.01 -7.51
C GLY A 323 -7.38 -2.75 -7.24
N MET A 324 -7.69 -1.72 -6.44
CA MET A 324 -9.04 -1.29 -6.12
C MET A 324 -9.12 0.23 -6.08
N SER A 325 -10.34 0.77 -6.27
CA SER A 325 -10.58 2.23 -6.26
C SER A 325 -10.26 2.92 -4.92
N HIS A 326 -9.86 2.18 -3.90
CA HIS A 326 -9.51 2.68 -2.56
C HIS A 326 -8.16 2.17 -2.04
N THR A 327 -7.29 1.70 -2.93
CA THR A 327 -6.00 1.11 -2.55
C THR A 327 -4.87 1.81 -3.29
N GLY A 328 -3.95 2.36 -2.52
CA GLY A 328 -2.73 3.04 -2.93
C GLY A 328 -1.53 2.58 -2.10
N PHE A 329 -0.55 3.46 -1.90
CA PHE A 329 0.66 3.14 -1.13
C PHE A 329 1.48 4.40 -0.82
N ARG A 330 2.43 4.26 0.11
CA ARG A 330 3.56 5.20 0.33
C ARG A 330 4.86 4.44 0.37
N CYS A 331 5.99 5.11 0.14
CA CYS A 331 7.30 4.47 0.19
C CYS A 331 8.02 4.73 1.52
N ALA A 332 8.98 3.84 1.80
CA ALA A 332 9.97 3.99 2.86
C ALA A 332 11.39 3.78 2.31
N CYS A 333 12.41 4.19 3.06
CA CYS A 333 13.80 3.82 2.81
C CYS A 333 14.64 3.86 4.10
N ASN A 334 15.84 3.25 4.02
CA ASN A 334 16.79 3.17 5.13
C ASN A 334 17.83 4.28 5.05
#